data_4c1d424a3d2c774c078d542e21cc3f9c
#
_entry.id   4c1d424a3d2c774c078d542e21cc3f9c
#
_cell.length_a   1.000
_cell.length_b   1.000
_cell.length_c   1.000
_cell.angle_alpha   90.00
_cell.angle_beta   90.00
_cell.angle_gamma   90.00
#
_symmetry.space_group_name_H-M   'P 1'
#
loop_
_entity.id
_entity.type
_entity.pdbx_description
1 polymer ?
#
loop_
_entity_poly.entity_id
_entity_poly.type
_entity_poly.pdbx_seq_one_letter_code
_entity_poly.pdbx_strand_id
1 'polypeptide(L)'
;GTEAMAQRLLRAKQKIRLAGIPYEVPERETLEPRLRGVLAVIYLVFTEGYAATSGEGLMRPDLASEAIRLARLLDALQPQRGEIKGLLALMLLHDARRMSRETAGGDIVLLEQQDRTLWDGCQIAEGLKLVEEALRMPGRPQSYAVQAAIAALHARASNYQDTDWPQI
;
A
#
# COMPACT_ATOMS: atom_id res chain seq x y z
N GLY A 1 -15.07 -12.58 -16.48
CA GLY A 1 -16.27 -12.20 -15.72
C GLY A 1 -16.17 -12.66 -14.29
N THR A 2 -17.01 -12.12 -13.43
CA THR A 2 -17.08 -12.37 -11.96
C THR A 2 -17.24 -13.85 -11.63
N GLU A 3 -18.02 -14.57 -12.41
CA GLU A 3 -18.26 -16.01 -12.24
C GLU A 3 -17.00 -16.85 -12.47
N ALA A 4 -16.20 -16.51 -13.47
CA ALA A 4 -14.93 -17.20 -13.73
C ALA A 4 -13.91 -16.93 -12.61
N MET A 5 -13.93 -15.74 -12.00
CA MET A 5 -13.08 -15.42 -10.85
C MET A 5 -13.54 -16.18 -9.61
N ALA A 6 -14.85 -16.22 -9.33
CA ALA A 6 -15.39 -17.00 -8.22
C ALA A 6 -15.02 -18.48 -8.32
N GLN A 7 -15.11 -19.07 -9.51
CA GLN A 7 -14.68 -20.45 -9.75
C GLN A 7 -13.17 -20.65 -9.56
N ARG A 8 -12.32 -19.68 -9.97
CA ARG A 8 -10.88 -19.75 -9.73
C ARG A 8 -10.54 -19.71 -8.24
N LEU A 9 -11.20 -18.82 -7.49
CA LEU A 9 -11.04 -18.74 -6.03
C LEU A 9 -11.51 -20.02 -5.33
N LEU A 10 -12.63 -20.59 -5.75
CA LEU A 10 -13.12 -21.85 -5.20
C LEU A 10 -12.11 -22.99 -5.44
N ARG A 11 -11.59 -23.12 -6.68
CA ARG A 11 -10.56 -24.12 -7.01
C ARG A 11 -9.27 -23.89 -6.22
N ALA A 12 -8.83 -22.64 -6.06
CA ALA A 12 -7.64 -22.32 -5.27
C ALA A 12 -7.83 -22.72 -3.80
N LYS A 13 -8.96 -22.37 -3.18
CA LYS A 13 -9.30 -22.75 -1.81
C LYS A 13 -9.36 -24.27 -1.64
N GLN A 14 -9.95 -24.98 -2.60
CA GLN A 14 -10.03 -26.43 -2.59
C GLN A 14 -8.65 -27.07 -2.74
N LYS A 15 -7.80 -26.54 -3.62
CA LYS A 15 -6.42 -27.01 -3.80
C LYS A 15 -5.58 -26.82 -2.53
N ILE A 16 -5.69 -25.66 -1.86
CA ILE A 16 -5.01 -25.41 -0.58
C ILE A 16 -5.47 -26.40 0.48
N ARG A 17 -6.80 -26.66 0.58
CA ARG A 17 -7.36 -27.61 1.53
C ARG A 17 -6.89 -29.04 1.26
N LEU A 18 -6.90 -29.48 0.00
CA LEU A 18 -6.48 -30.82 -0.40
C LEU A 18 -4.95 -31.03 -0.25
N ALA A 19 -4.17 -29.99 -0.45
CA ALA A 19 -2.73 -30.02 -0.28
C ALA A 19 -2.31 -30.17 1.19
N GLY A 20 -3.25 -30.06 2.15
CA GLY A 20 -2.96 -30.20 3.58
C GLY A 20 -1.85 -29.28 4.07
N ILE A 21 -1.76 -28.07 3.49
CA ILE A 21 -0.69 -27.13 3.83
C ILE A 21 -0.77 -26.85 5.32
N PRO A 22 0.22 -27.29 6.12
CA PRO A 22 0.20 -27.12 7.56
C PRO A 22 0.29 -25.63 7.89
N TYR A 23 -0.40 -25.24 8.95
CA TYR A 23 -0.28 -23.89 9.52
C TYR A 23 1.00 -23.86 10.36
N GLU A 24 2.14 -23.78 9.69
CA GLU A 24 3.46 -23.76 10.31
C GLU A 24 4.10 -22.39 10.13
N VAL A 25 4.83 -21.96 11.18
CA VAL A 25 5.71 -20.81 11.06
C VAL A 25 6.84 -21.17 10.11
N PRO A 26 7.03 -20.46 8.99
CA PRO A 26 8.04 -20.81 8.01
C PRO A 26 9.44 -20.68 8.60
N GLU A 27 10.32 -21.59 8.24
CA GLU A 27 11.75 -21.47 8.55
C GLU A 27 12.35 -20.21 7.91
N ARG A 28 13.44 -19.72 8.50
CA ARG A 28 14.08 -18.44 8.09
C ARG A 28 14.40 -18.39 6.60
N GLU A 29 14.83 -19.51 6.02
CA GLU A 29 15.21 -19.61 4.60
C GLU A 29 14.02 -19.47 3.64
N THR A 30 12.83 -19.91 4.08
CA THR A 30 11.60 -19.80 3.28
C THR A 30 10.81 -18.53 3.58
N LEU A 31 11.19 -17.78 4.61
CA LEU A 31 10.48 -16.56 5.04
C LEU A 31 10.57 -15.45 3.98
N GLU A 32 11.77 -15.20 3.42
CA GLU A 32 12.00 -14.11 2.46
C GLU A 32 11.13 -14.20 1.19
N PRO A 33 11.09 -15.33 0.45
CA PRO A 33 10.23 -15.43 -0.72
C PRO A 33 8.75 -15.37 -0.37
N ARG A 34 8.34 -15.90 0.81
CA ARG A 34 6.96 -15.82 1.29
C ARG A 34 6.58 -14.39 1.66
N LEU A 35 7.45 -13.66 2.34
CA LEU A 35 7.22 -12.27 2.72
C LEU A 35 6.99 -11.39 1.48
N ARG A 36 7.83 -11.53 0.46
CA ARG A 36 7.63 -10.80 -0.82
C ARG A 36 6.27 -11.07 -1.44
N GLY A 37 5.83 -12.33 -1.43
CA GLY A 37 4.49 -12.71 -1.90
C GLY A 37 3.37 -12.06 -1.07
N VAL A 38 3.50 -12.06 0.25
CA VAL A 38 2.53 -11.43 1.16
C VAL A 38 2.46 -9.92 0.93
N LEU A 39 3.60 -9.24 0.81
CA LEU A 39 3.65 -7.79 0.53
C LEU A 39 3.00 -7.46 -0.81
N ALA A 40 3.26 -8.26 -1.85
CA ALA A 40 2.63 -8.09 -3.14
C ALA A 40 1.09 -8.26 -3.08
N VAL A 41 0.59 -9.23 -2.31
CA VAL A 41 -0.85 -9.42 -2.12
C VAL A 41 -1.47 -8.25 -1.36
N ILE A 42 -0.83 -7.78 -0.28
CA ILE A 42 -1.31 -6.60 0.48
C ILE A 42 -1.36 -5.38 -0.43
N TYR A 43 -0.33 -5.16 -1.25
CA TYR A 43 -0.31 -4.04 -2.19
C TYR A 43 -1.40 -4.16 -3.26
N LEU A 44 -1.68 -5.36 -3.77
CA LEU A 44 -2.79 -5.59 -4.71
C LEU A 44 -4.16 -5.30 -4.08
N VAL A 45 -4.38 -5.70 -2.83
CA VAL A 45 -5.61 -5.38 -2.08
C VAL A 45 -5.72 -3.86 -1.90
N PHE A 46 -4.62 -3.19 -1.55
CA PHE A 46 -4.58 -1.74 -1.44
C PHE A 46 -4.90 -1.05 -2.76
N THR A 47 -4.28 -1.47 -3.86
CA THR A 47 -4.50 -0.84 -5.18
C THR A 47 -5.94 -1.00 -5.66
N GLU A 48 -6.59 -2.13 -5.39
CA GLU A 48 -8.02 -2.32 -5.66
C GLU A 48 -8.89 -1.41 -4.77
N GLY A 49 -8.47 -1.18 -3.52
CA GLY A 49 -9.14 -0.23 -2.62
C GLY A 49 -8.94 1.23 -3.02
N TYR A 50 -7.76 1.53 -3.56
CA TYR A 50 -7.36 2.88 -3.96
C TYR A 50 -7.89 3.32 -5.33
N ALA A 51 -8.05 2.37 -6.27
CA ALA A 51 -8.59 2.59 -7.61
C ALA A 51 -9.28 1.30 -8.05
N ALA A 52 -10.57 1.18 -7.75
CA ALA A 52 -11.34 -0.02 -8.04
C ALA A 52 -11.40 -0.30 -9.56
N THR A 53 -11.14 -1.54 -9.94
CA THR A 53 -11.22 -1.99 -11.33
C THR A 53 -12.65 -2.31 -11.77
N SER A 54 -13.59 -2.43 -10.81
CA SER A 54 -15.00 -2.71 -11.05
C SER A 54 -15.86 -2.37 -9.83
N GLY A 55 -17.10 -1.95 -10.04
CA GLY A 55 -18.07 -1.59 -8.99
C GLY A 55 -18.72 -0.25 -9.24
N GLU A 56 -19.60 0.19 -8.33
CA GLU A 56 -20.33 1.44 -8.44
C GLU A 56 -19.53 2.68 -7.98
N GLY A 57 -18.30 2.50 -7.44
CA GLY A 57 -17.44 3.57 -6.97
C GLY A 57 -16.00 3.39 -7.42
N LEU A 58 -15.29 4.51 -7.59
CA LEU A 58 -13.90 4.55 -8.00
C LEU A 58 -12.96 4.02 -6.91
N MET A 59 -13.39 4.08 -5.63
CA MET A 59 -12.61 3.70 -4.47
C MET A 59 -13.36 2.73 -3.57
N ARG A 60 -12.60 1.83 -2.94
CA ARG A 60 -13.07 0.91 -1.91
C ARG A 60 -12.28 1.11 -0.62
N PRO A 61 -12.66 2.09 0.20
CA PRO A 61 -11.92 2.43 1.42
C PRO A 61 -11.77 1.29 2.42
N ASP A 62 -12.73 0.36 2.44
CA ASP A 62 -12.69 -0.86 3.23
C ASP A 62 -11.45 -1.72 2.93
N LEU A 63 -11.16 -1.92 1.65
CA LEU A 63 -9.99 -2.70 1.21
C LEU A 63 -8.67 -1.97 1.48
N ALA A 64 -8.61 -0.66 1.21
CA ALA A 64 -7.43 0.13 1.48
C ALA A 64 -7.09 0.15 2.98
N SER A 65 -8.08 0.37 3.83
CA SER A 65 -7.93 0.36 5.29
C SER A 65 -7.49 -1.00 5.82
N GLU A 66 -8.03 -2.10 5.30
CA GLU A 66 -7.62 -3.45 5.69
C GLU A 66 -6.19 -3.77 5.24
N ALA A 67 -5.78 -3.36 4.04
CA ALA A 67 -4.40 -3.51 3.58
C ALA A 67 -3.41 -2.76 4.49
N ILE A 68 -3.73 -1.52 4.86
CA ILE A 68 -2.92 -0.72 5.81
C ILE A 68 -2.86 -1.41 7.18
N ARG A 69 -3.99 -1.92 7.69
CA ARG A 69 -4.03 -2.65 8.95
C ARG A 69 -3.13 -3.89 8.92
N LEU A 70 -3.16 -4.66 7.84
CA LEU A 70 -2.31 -5.85 7.66
C LEU A 70 -0.83 -5.48 7.59
N ALA A 71 -0.47 -4.40 6.90
CA ALA A 71 0.91 -3.94 6.83
C ALA A 71 1.43 -3.44 8.19
N ARG A 72 0.60 -2.74 8.99
CA ARG A 72 0.96 -2.37 10.37
C ARG A 72 1.21 -3.60 11.25
N LEU A 73 0.37 -4.63 11.11
CA LEU A 73 0.58 -5.90 11.82
C LEU A 73 1.91 -6.54 11.43
N LEU A 74 2.24 -6.56 10.14
CA LEU A 74 3.54 -7.07 9.68
C LEU A 74 4.72 -6.24 10.20
N ASP A 75 4.61 -4.92 10.23
CA ASP A 75 5.67 -4.05 10.77
C ASP A 75 5.89 -4.31 12.26
N ALA A 76 4.81 -4.51 13.02
CA ALA A 76 4.89 -4.87 14.44
C ALA A 76 5.55 -6.24 14.66
N LEU A 77 5.30 -7.22 13.79
CA LEU A 77 5.89 -8.56 13.87
C LEU A 77 7.34 -8.62 13.36
N GLN A 78 7.71 -7.73 12.44
CA GLN A 78 9.01 -7.70 11.76
C GLN A 78 9.57 -6.27 11.67
N PRO A 79 9.84 -5.59 12.80
CA PRO A 79 10.13 -4.15 12.84
C PRO A 79 11.45 -3.76 12.15
N GLN A 80 12.33 -4.73 11.88
CA GLN A 80 13.63 -4.51 11.25
C GLN A 80 13.60 -4.74 9.73
N ARG A 81 12.43 -4.62 9.09
CA ARG A 81 12.25 -4.86 7.67
C ARG A 81 11.89 -3.59 6.91
N GLY A 82 12.88 -2.99 6.24
CA GLY A 82 12.68 -1.76 5.46
C GLY A 82 11.65 -1.91 4.34
N GLU A 83 11.49 -3.11 3.76
CA GLU A 83 10.49 -3.38 2.72
C GLU A 83 9.04 -3.31 3.24
N ILE A 84 8.80 -3.74 4.49
CA ILE A 84 7.49 -3.64 5.14
C ILE A 84 7.18 -2.18 5.45
N LYS A 85 8.14 -1.46 6.06
CA LYS A 85 8.01 -0.03 6.35
C LYS A 85 7.77 0.79 5.08
N GLY A 86 8.51 0.48 4.01
CA GLY A 86 8.34 1.13 2.71
C GLY A 86 6.95 0.91 2.12
N LEU A 87 6.43 -0.31 2.18
CA LEU A 87 5.07 -0.60 1.72
C LEU A 87 4.01 0.12 2.57
N LEU A 88 4.13 0.06 3.89
CA LEU A 88 3.20 0.76 4.79
C LEU A 88 3.22 2.27 4.55
N ALA A 89 4.41 2.86 4.44
CA ALA A 89 4.58 4.29 4.14
C ALA A 89 3.93 4.67 2.80
N LEU A 90 4.16 3.88 1.75
CA LEU A 90 3.57 4.09 0.43
C LEU A 90 2.04 4.12 0.50
N MET A 91 1.45 3.14 1.17
CA MET A 91 0.00 3.06 1.30
C MET A 91 -0.57 4.23 2.12
N LEU A 92 0.07 4.61 3.23
CA LEU A 92 -0.35 5.74 4.06
C LEU A 92 -0.31 7.06 3.29
N LEU A 93 0.79 7.34 2.58
CA LEU A 93 0.97 8.57 1.80
C LEU A 93 -0.01 8.66 0.62
N HIS A 94 -0.39 7.54 0.04
CA HIS A 94 -1.43 7.50 -0.98
C HIS A 94 -2.84 7.63 -0.39
N ASP A 95 -3.14 6.93 0.70
CA ASP A 95 -4.46 6.95 1.33
C ASP A 95 -4.76 8.30 1.99
N ALA A 96 -3.74 8.99 2.49
CA ALA A 96 -3.87 10.33 3.07
C ALA A 96 -4.57 11.33 2.13
N ARG A 97 -4.47 11.13 0.81
CA ARG A 97 -5.06 12.01 -0.20
C ARG A 97 -6.47 11.58 -0.65
N ARG A 98 -7.02 10.52 -0.07
CA ARG A 98 -8.26 9.89 -0.51
C ARG A 98 -9.41 10.89 -0.68
N MET A 99 -9.58 11.80 0.28
CA MET A 99 -10.69 12.76 0.30
C MET A 99 -10.63 13.82 -0.80
N SER A 100 -9.46 14.02 -1.42
CA SER A 100 -9.26 15.01 -2.49
C SER A 100 -9.13 14.40 -3.89
N ARG A 101 -9.28 13.07 -4.01
CA ARG A 101 -9.02 12.36 -5.27
C ARG A 101 -10.22 12.23 -6.20
N GLU A 102 -11.40 12.47 -5.67
CA GLU A 102 -12.66 12.30 -6.40
C GLU A 102 -13.54 13.53 -6.19
N THR A 103 -14.18 14.00 -7.26
CA THR A 103 -15.20 15.04 -7.17
C THR A 103 -16.50 14.46 -6.60
N ALA A 104 -17.42 15.32 -6.19
CA ALA A 104 -18.78 14.90 -5.81
C ALA A 104 -19.53 14.16 -6.94
N GLY A 105 -19.09 14.35 -8.19
CA GLY A 105 -19.63 13.68 -9.37
C GLY A 105 -18.98 12.34 -9.70
N GLY A 106 -17.94 11.93 -8.95
CA GLY A 106 -17.22 10.67 -9.19
C GLY A 106 -16.05 10.77 -10.19
N ASP A 107 -15.66 11.97 -10.61
CA ASP A 107 -14.53 12.17 -11.51
C ASP A 107 -13.21 12.21 -10.74
N ILE A 108 -12.15 11.68 -11.36
CA ILE A 108 -10.79 11.71 -10.78
C ILE A 108 -10.24 13.13 -10.80
N VAL A 109 -9.74 13.58 -9.64
CA VAL A 109 -9.01 14.85 -9.48
C VAL A 109 -7.51 14.59 -9.63
N LEU A 110 -6.87 15.27 -10.59
CA LEU A 110 -5.42 15.17 -10.79
C LEU A 110 -4.65 15.73 -9.58
N LEU A 111 -3.46 15.20 -9.32
CA LEU A 111 -2.65 15.56 -8.16
C LEU A 111 -2.40 17.08 -8.02
N GLU A 112 -2.19 17.76 -9.14
CA GLU A 112 -1.98 19.21 -9.21
C GLU A 112 -3.21 20.02 -8.81
N GLN A 113 -4.41 19.44 -8.92
CA GLN A 113 -5.70 20.06 -8.67
C GLN A 113 -6.30 19.65 -7.32
N GLN A 114 -5.64 18.71 -6.60
CA GLN A 114 -6.12 18.22 -5.31
C GLN A 114 -6.01 19.29 -4.24
N ASP A 115 -7.09 19.46 -3.47
CA ASP A 115 -7.08 20.30 -2.28
C ASP A 115 -6.30 19.60 -1.15
N ARG A 116 -5.11 20.11 -0.85
CA ARG A 116 -4.21 19.55 0.18
C ARG A 116 -4.71 19.76 1.59
N THR A 117 -5.66 20.66 1.81
CA THR A 117 -6.28 20.88 3.13
C THR A 117 -7.14 19.67 3.55
N LEU A 118 -7.56 18.86 2.58
CA LEU A 118 -8.32 17.61 2.81
C LEU A 118 -7.42 16.39 3.06
N TRP A 119 -6.08 16.56 2.98
CA TRP A 119 -5.17 15.45 3.19
C TRP A 119 -5.02 15.13 4.68
N ASP A 120 -4.97 13.83 4.99
CA ASP A 120 -4.79 13.37 6.37
C ASP A 120 -3.35 13.60 6.86
N GLY A 121 -3.17 14.65 7.64
CA GLY A 121 -1.87 15.03 8.20
C GLY A 121 -1.28 13.96 9.14
N CYS A 122 -2.10 13.17 9.83
CA CYS A 122 -1.64 12.11 10.70
C CYS A 122 -1.03 10.96 9.89
N GLN A 123 -1.70 10.54 8.82
CA GLN A 123 -1.17 9.52 7.91
C GLN A 123 0.09 10.01 7.20
N ILE A 124 0.15 11.28 6.81
CA ILE A 124 1.35 11.88 6.21
C ILE A 124 2.51 11.83 7.19
N ALA A 125 2.32 12.28 8.43
CA ALA A 125 3.39 12.28 9.44
C ALA A 125 3.91 10.87 9.73
N GLU A 126 3.02 9.88 9.88
CA GLU A 126 3.38 8.47 10.05
C GLU A 126 4.14 7.95 8.82
N GLY A 127 3.64 8.22 7.61
CA GLY A 127 4.25 7.79 6.36
C GLY A 127 5.65 8.36 6.16
N LEU A 128 5.85 9.65 6.41
CA LEU A 128 7.16 10.32 6.33
C LEU A 128 8.18 9.69 7.29
N LYS A 129 7.80 9.43 8.53
CA LYS A 129 8.65 8.75 9.51
C LYS A 129 9.06 7.35 9.02
N LEU A 130 8.11 6.57 8.53
CA LEU A 130 8.38 5.22 8.01
C LEU A 130 9.29 5.22 6.79
N VAL A 131 9.17 6.20 5.88
CA VAL A 131 10.10 6.38 4.76
C VAL A 131 11.53 6.58 5.27
N GLU A 132 11.72 7.47 6.23
CA GLU A 132 13.05 7.71 6.80
C GLU A 132 13.63 6.46 7.47
N GLU A 133 12.82 5.74 8.24
CA GLU A 133 13.22 4.48 8.85
C GLU A 133 13.59 3.44 7.79
N ALA A 134 12.78 3.27 6.75
CA ALA A 134 13.03 2.31 5.67
C ALA A 134 14.32 2.59 4.92
N LEU A 135 14.61 3.88 4.62
CA LEU A 135 15.81 4.30 3.90
C LEU A 135 17.08 4.23 4.75
N ARG A 136 16.97 4.28 6.09
CA ARG A 136 18.12 4.08 7.01
C ARG A 136 18.47 2.62 7.23
N MET A 137 17.62 1.67 6.83
CA MET A 137 17.91 0.25 6.96
C MET A 137 19.14 -0.15 6.14
N PRO A 138 19.99 -1.08 6.63
CA PRO A 138 21.14 -1.55 5.90
C PRO A 138 20.77 -2.17 4.54
N GLY A 139 21.59 -1.93 3.53
CA GLY A 139 21.44 -2.49 2.21
C GLY A 139 20.81 -1.53 1.21
N ARG A 140 20.44 -2.05 0.04
CA ARG A 140 19.77 -1.25 -0.99
C ARG A 140 18.29 -1.05 -0.64
N PRO A 141 17.76 0.18 -0.77
CA PRO A 141 16.34 0.43 -0.63
C PRO A 141 15.52 -0.45 -1.58
N GLN A 142 14.49 -1.08 -1.05
CA GLN A 142 13.57 -1.90 -1.83
C GLN A 142 12.59 -1.01 -2.62
N SER A 143 11.96 -1.56 -3.66
CA SER A 143 11.10 -0.80 -4.58
C SER A 143 9.99 0.00 -3.88
N TYR A 144 9.36 -0.57 -2.85
CA TYR A 144 8.32 0.14 -2.10
C TYR A 144 8.86 1.35 -1.33
N ALA A 145 10.07 1.25 -0.75
CA ALA A 145 10.70 2.37 -0.05
C ALA A 145 11.04 3.52 -1.01
N VAL A 146 11.49 3.21 -2.22
CA VAL A 146 11.76 4.23 -3.25
C VAL A 146 10.47 4.90 -3.71
N GLN A 147 9.42 4.13 -3.99
CA GLN A 147 8.11 4.67 -4.36
C GLN A 147 7.52 5.54 -3.23
N ALA A 148 7.67 5.09 -1.98
CA ALA A 148 7.24 5.86 -0.81
C ALA A 148 8.03 7.17 -0.66
N ALA A 149 9.32 7.17 -0.97
CA ALA A 149 10.14 8.39 -0.97
C ALA A 149 9.65 9.41 -1.99
N ILE A 150 9.29 8.98 -3.21
CA ILE A 150 8.67 9.84 -4.23
C ILE A 150 7.34 10.40 -3.71
N ALA A 151 6.47 9.54 -3.15
CA ALA A 151 5.20 9.98 -2.57
C ALA A 151 5.40 10.98 -1.41
N ALA A 152 6.46 10.81 -0.62
CA ALA A 152 6.82 11.71 0.48
C ALA A 152 7.19 13.12 0.01
N LEU A 153 7.88 13.25 -1.13
CA LEU A 153 8.20 14.56 -1.71
C LEU A 153 6.94 15.33 -2.10
N HIS A 154 5.97 14.64 -2.69
CA HIS A 154 4.66 15.25 -2.96
C HIS A 154 3.89 15.62 -1.69
N ALA A 155 3.96 14.78 -0.64
CA ALA A 155 3.23 15.01 0.60
C ALA A 155 3.83 16.14 1.46
N ARG A 156 5.13 16.40 1.35
CA ARG A 156 5.83 17.50 2.06
C ARG A 156 5.58 18.86 1.45
N ALA A 157 5.34 18.93 0.16
CA ALA A 157 5.17 20.18 -0.56
C ALA A 157 3.85 20.85 -0.16
N SER A 158 3.84 22.16 0.01
CA SER A 158 2.64 22.95 0.36
C SER A 158 1.65 23.01 -0.79
N ASN A 159 2.15 22.97 -2.02
CA ASN A 159 1.37 22.90 -3.27
C ASN A 159 2.13 22.07 -4.31
N TYR A 160 1.54 21.85 -5.47
CA TYR A 160 2.13 21.02 -6.52
C TYR A 160 3.45 21.59 -7.06
N GLN A 161 3.54 22.92 -7.19
CA GLN A 161 4.70 23.62 -7.75
C GLN A 161 5.91 23.54 -6.80
N ASP A 162 5.68 23.47 -5.48
CA ASP A 162 6.72 23.36 -4.45
C ASP A 162 7.30 21.94 -4.33
N THR A 163 6.83 20.99 -5.12
CA THR A 163 7.38 19.62 -5.13
C THR A 163 8.84 19.66 -5.61
N ASP A 164 9.72 18.97 -4.87
CA ASP A 164 11.14 18.85 -5.24
C ASP A 164 11.31 17.85 -6.41
N TRP A 165 10.97 18.33 -7.60
CA TRP A 165 11.05 17.55 -8.85
C TRP A 165 12.46 17.04 -9.18
N PRO A 166 13.56 17.81 -8.93
CA PRO A 166 14.91 17.33 -9.16
C PRO A 166 15.30 16.11 -8.32
N GLN A 167 14.64 15.90 -7.18
CA GLN A 167 14.88 14.75 -6.31
C GLN A 167 14.10 13.49 -6.74
N ILE A 168 13.05 13.63 -7.55
CA ILE A 168 12.27 12.52 -8.10
C ILE A 168 12.97 11.91 -9.31
#